data_3e786062a27ae2a9438fe7f4aa9e023a
#
_entry.id   3e786062a27ae2a9438fe7f4aa9e023a
#
_cell.length_a   1.000
_cell.length_b   1.000
_cell.length_c   1.000
_cell.angle_alpha   90.00
_cell.angle_beta   90.00
_cell.angle_gamma   90.00
#
_symmetry.space_group_name_H-M   'P 1'
#
loop_
_entity.id
_entity.type
_entity.pdbx_description
1 polymer ?
#
loop_
_entity_poly.entity_id
_entity_poly.type
_entity_poly.pdbx_seq_one_letter_code
_entity_poly.pdbx_strand_id
1 'polypeptide(L)'
;MLNKVQLIGFTGAEPEIRTVSDGKKVATLRVATSRYSKKGGERRDFTTWHQVEIWNQGAMNWLEARPLPVGAKVFVEGEIRHDRYTDQAGQERFFSKVMVVTPGHELKALDRKEPEED
;
A
#
# COMPACT_ATOMS: atom_id res chain seq x y z
N MET A 1 4.58 16.65 -15.65
CA MET A 1 3.64 15.53 -15.65
C MET A 1 3.33 15.13 -14.22
N LEU A 2 2.16 14.59 -13.97
CA LEU A 2 1.76 14.20 -12.62
C LEU A 2 1.30 12.75 -12.62
N ASN A 3 1.81 11.98 -11.67
CA ASN A 3 1.35 10.62 -11.36
C ASN A 3 1.30 10.51 -9.84
N LYS A 4 0.11 10.58 -9.27
CA LYS A 4 -0.07 10.58 -7.83
C LYS A 4 -1.31 9.78 -7.46
N VAL A 5 -1.14 8.90 -6.50
CA VAL A 5 -2.23 8.10 -5.92
C VAL A 5 -2.25 8.34 -4.42
N GLN A 6 -3.42 8.57 -3.87
CA GLN A 6 -3.64 8.70 -2.43
C GLN A 6 -4.68 7.68 -2.01
N LEU A 7 -4.35 6.89 -0.99
CA LEU A 7 -5.24 5.88 -0.45
C LEU A 7 -5.40 6.07 1.05
N ILE A 8 -6.61 5.91 1.54
CA ILE A 8 -6.89 5.70 2.96
C ILE A 8 -7.65 4.38 3.04
N GLY A 9 -7.09 3.42 3.75
CA GLY A 9 -7.70 2.10 3.85
C GLY A 9 -7.11 1.28 4.97
N PHE A 10 -7.40 -0.01 4.96
CA PHE A 10 -6.97 -0.94 6.02
C PHE A 10 -6.03 -1.98 5.46
N THR A 11 -4.99 -2.31 6.24
CA THR A 11 -4.04 -3.35 5.86
C THR A 11 -4.72 -4.73 5.94
N GLY A 12 -4.46 -5.57 4.93
CA GLY A 12 -5.04 -6.91 4.84
C GLY A 12 -4.13 -8.03 5.30
N ALA A 13 -2.84 -7.72 5.48
CA ALA A 13 -1.83 -8.67 5.91
C ALA A 13 -0.68 -7.91 6.55
N GLU A 14 0.17 -8.62 7.28
CA GLU A 14 1.42 -8.02 7.77
C GLU A 14 2.31 -7.67 6.58
N PRO A 15 3.08 -6.55 6.66
CA PRO A 15 3.99 -6.19 5.59
C PRO A 15 5.03 -7.29 5.34
N GLU A 16 5.26 -7.61 4.08
CA GLU A 16 6.35 -8.49 3.70
C GLU A 16 7.58 -7.64 3.39
N ILE A 17 8.66 -7.86 4.14
CA ILE A 17 9.89 -7.12 3.96
C ILE A 17 10.93 -8.06 3.34
N ARG A 18 11.53 -7.61 2.24
CA ARG A 18 12.58 -8.36 1.57
C ARG A 18 13.80 -7.45 1.35
N THR A 19 14.97 -8.05 1.30
CA THR A 19 16.19 -7.35 0.94
C THR A 19 16.44 -7.51 -0.55
N VAL A 20 16.62 -6.39 -1.24
CA VAL A 20 16.99 -6.35 -2.65
C VAL A 20 18.47 -6.07 -2.78
N SER A 21 18.97 -5.92 -4.01
CA SER A 21 20.39 -5.63 -4.28
C SER A 21 20.84 -4.38 -3.51
N ASP A 22 22.11 -4.34 -3.13
CA ASP A 22 22.75 -3.25 -2.36
C ASP A 22 22.26 -3.13 -0.90
N GLY A 23 21.69 -4.20 -0.35
CA GLY A 23 21.25 -4.20 1.05
C GLY A 23 20.03 -3.37 1.35
N LYS A 24 19.38 -2.83 0.33
CA LYS A 24 18.14 -2.05 0.52
C LYS A 24 16.98 -2.97 0.84
N LYS A 25 16.08 -2.50 1.68
CA LYS A 25 14.87 -3.22 2.04
C LYS A 25 13.67 -2.63 1.32
N VAL A 26 12.76 -3.51 0.92
CA VAL A 26 11.51 -3.16 0.26
C VAL A 26 10.38 -3.87 0.98
N ALA A 27 9.31 -3.17 1.26
CA ALA A 27 8.12 -3.78 1.86
C ALA A 27 6.98 -3.83 0.86
N THR A 28 6.20 -4.90 0.92
CA THR A 28 4.95 -5.04 0.19
C THR A 28 3.81 -5.05 1.18
N LEU A 29 2.82 -4.19 0.95
CA LEU A 29 1.61 -4.06 1.74
C LEU A 29 0.40 -4.34 0.87
N ARG A 30 -0.67 -4.88 1.48
CA ARG A 30 -1.99 -4.92 0.85
C ARG A 30 -2.90 -3.98 1.60
N VAL A 31 -3.53 -3.07 0.88
CA VAL A 31 -4.42 -2.06 1.44
C VAL A 31 -5.80 -2.18 0.80
N ALA A 32 -6.82 -2.31 1.63
CA ALA A 32 -8.19 -2.39 1.18
C ALA A 32 -8.85 -1.01 1.27
N THR A 33 -9.46 -0.58 0.18
CA THR A 33 -10.36 0.57 0.17
C THR A 33 -11.75 0.09 -0.17
N SER A 34 -12.76 0.60 0.54
CA SER A 34 -14.13 0.15 0.37
C SER A 34 -15.04 1.33 0.05
N ARG A 35 -15.99 1.06 -0.82
CA ARG A 35 -17.11 1.97 -1.07
C ARG A 35 -18.40 1.17 -0.98
N TYR A 36 -19.48 1.86 -0.73
CA TYR A 36 -20.78 1.21 -0.73
C TYR A 36 -21.72 1.91 -1.71
N SER A 37 -22.71 1.16 -2.16
CA SER A 37 -23.79 1.64 -3.01
C SER A 37 -25.11 1.16 -2.42
N LYS A 38 -26.10 2.04 -2.40
CA LYS A 38 -27.48 1.69 -2.07
C LYS A 38 -28.28 1.67 -3.36
N LYS A 39 -28.83 0.50 -3.70
CA LYS A 39 -29.71 0.36 -4.85
C LYS A 39 -30.91 -0.47 -4.42
N GLY A 40 -32.12 0.07 -4.59
CA GLY A 40 -33.33 -0.62 -4.17
C GLY A 40 -33.46 -0.84 -2.68
N GLY A 41 -32.85 0.03 -1.86
CA GLY A 41 -32.87 -0.10 -0.39
C GLY A 41 -31.81 -1.06 0.18
N GLU A 42 -31.07 -1.74 -0.67
CA GLU A 42 -30.01 -2.65 -0.23
C GLU A 42 -28.64 -1.99 -0.31
N ARG A 43 -27.84 -2.21 0.73
CA ARG A 43 -26.47 -1.77 0.78
C ARG A 43 -25.56 -2.84 0.17
N ARG A 44 -24.73 -2.44 -0.78
CA ARG A 44 -23.68 -3.29 -1.33
C ARG A 44 -22.32 -2.67 -1.05
N ASP A 45 -21.41 -3.46 -0.52
CA ASP A 45 -20.05 -3.05 -0.26
C ASP A 45 -19.13 -3.60 -1.34
N PHE A 46 -18.22 -2.74 -1.81
CA PHE A 46 -17.22 -3.09 -2.81
C PHE A 46 -15.85 -2.81 -2.22
N THR A 47 -15.01 -3.81 -2.18
CA THR A 47 -13.64 -3.68 -1.66
C THR A 47 -12.65 -3.81 -2.81
N THR A 48 -11.76 -2.85 -2.91
CA THR A 48 -10.62 -2.90 -3.83
C THR A 48 -9.36 -3.17 -3.03
N TRP A 49 -8.60 -4.17 -3.43
CA TRP A 49 -7.32 -4.49 -2.84
C TRP A 49 -6.20 -3.88 -3.67
N HIS A 50 -5.38 -3.07 -3.01
CA HIS A 50 -4.24 -2.40 -3.64
C HIS A 50 -2.96 -3.05 -3.17
N GLN A 51 -2.05 -3.32 -4.10
CA GLN A 51 -0.69 -3.71 -3.77
C GLN A 51 0.15 -2.45 -3.68
N VAL A 52 0.81 -2.26 -2.55
CA VAL A 52 1.66 -1.10 -2.28
C VAL A 52 3.07 -1.58 -2.03
N GLU A 53 4.04 -1.01 -2.74
CA GLU A 53 5.46 -1.30 -2.53
C GLU A 53 6.16 -0.07 -1.95
N ILE A 54 6.86 -0.27 -0.86
CA ILE A 54 7.59 0.78 -0.14
C ILE A 54 9.07 0.66 -0.49
N TRP A 55 9.54 1.56 -1.32
CA TRP A 55 10.95 1.65 -1.74
C TRP A 55 11.69 2.81 -1.09
N ASN A 56 10.96 3.83 -0.64
CA ASN A 56 11.52 4.97 0.06
C ASN A 56 12.10 4.52 1.40
N GLN A 57 13.39 4.72 1.61
CA GLN A 57 14.07 4.21 2.81
C GLN A 57 13.62 4.92 4.09
N GLY A 58 13.19 6.17 3.99
CA GLY A 58 12.57 6.85 5.14
C GLY A 58 11.28 6.19 5.59
N ALA A 59 10.39 5.86 4.62
CA ALA A 59 9.16 5.13 4.91
C ALA A 59 9.46 3.70 5.39
N MET A 60 10.45 3.05 4.80
CA MET A 60 10.90 1.72 5.24
C MET A 60 11.38 1.72 6.68
N ASN A 61 12.21 2.68 7.05
CA ASN A 61 12.73 2.81 8.41
C ASN A 61 11.59 3.06 9.41
N TRP A 62 10.63 3.90 9.02
CA TRP A 62 9.44 4.16 9.84
C TRP A 62 8.64 2.87 10.05
N LEU A 63 8.44 2.10 8.98
CA LEU A 63 7.67 0.86 9.03
C LEU A 63 8.34 -0.20 9.91
N GLU A 64 9.67 -0.33 9.82
CA GLU A 64 10.42 -1.26 10.66
C GLU A 64 10.35 -0.88 12.15
N ALA A 65 10.40 0.42 12.43
CA ALA A 65 10.31 0.91 13.81
C ALA A 65 8.88 0.79 14.37
N ARG A 66 7.88 0.81 13.50
CA ARG A 66 6.46 0.78 13.87
C ARG A 66 5.70 -0.24 13.01
N PRO A 67 5.92 -1.54 13.22
CA PRO A 67 5.25 -2.56 12.41
C PRO A 67 3.73 -2.40 12.43
N LEU A 68 3.12 -2.53 11.26
CA LEU A 68 1.68 -2.38 11.10
C LEU A 68 0.99 -3.73 11.30
N PRO A 69 0.04 -3.83 12.23
CA PRO A 69 -0.78 -5.03 12.37
C PRO A 69 -1.78 -5.15 11.23
N VAL A 70 -2.33 -6.33 11.05
CA VAL A 70 -3.47 -6.54 10.15
C VAL A 70 -4.65 -5.70 10.64
N GLY A 71 -5.32 -5.02 9.72
CA GLY A 71 -6.45 -4.16 10.03
C GLY A 71 -6.08 -2.74 10.46
N ALA A 72 -4.80 -2.37 10.37
CA ALA A 72 -4.39 -0.99 10.65
C ALA A 72 -4.90 -0.04 9.59
N LYS A 73 -5.40 1.11 10.01
CA LYS A 73 -5.81 2.16 9.10
C LYS A 73 -4.60 2.99 8.68
N VAL A 74 -4.40 3.13 7.38
CA VAL A 74 -3.21 3.80 6.84
C VAL A 74 -3.57 4.82 5.79
N PHE A 75 -2.71 5.83 5.66
CA PHE A 75 -2.67 6.75 4.54
C PHE A 75 -1.43 6.43 3.72
N VAL A 76 -1.62 6.25 2.41
CA VAL A 76 -0.54 5.98 1.46
C VAL A 76 -0.58 7.02 0.36
N GLU A 77 0.55 7.63 0.09
CA GLU A 77 0.73 8.50 -1.08
C GLU A 77 1.90 7.99 -1.90
N GLY A 78 1.65 7.73 -3.18
CA GLY A 78 2.66 7.22 -4.09
C GLY A 78 2.29 7.49 -5.53
N GLU A 79 2.89 6.72 -6.44
CA GLU A 79 2.57 6.76 -7.85
C GLU A 79 2.04 5.41 -8.31
N ILE A 80 1.16 5.42 -9.31
CA ILE A 80 0.67 4.19 -9.90
C ILE A 80 1.67 3.67 -10.93
N ARG A 81 1.87 2.35 -10.92
CA ARG A 81 2.70 1.66 -11.88
C ARG A 81 1.97 0.43 -12.39
N HIS A 82 2.03 0.22 -13.69
CA HIS A 82 1.47 -0.97 -14.33
C HIS A 82 2.61 -1.89 -14.76
N ASP A 83 2.53 -3.15 -14.32
CA ASP A 83 3.49 -4.18 -14.68
C ASP A 83 2.80 -5.29 -15.46
N ARG A 84 3.58 -6.01 -16.26
CA ARG A 84 3.14 -7.17 -17.02
C ARG A 84 3.92 -8.40 -16.60
N TYR A 85 3.24 -9.54 -16.63
CA TYR A 85 3.91 -10.82 -16.47
C TYR A 85 3.22 -11.85 -17.34
N THR A 86 3.95 -12.92 -17.68
CA THR A 86 3.41 -14.05 -18.42
C THR A 86 3.05 -15.14 -17.41
N ASP A 87 1.79 -15.58 -17.42
CA ASP A 87 1.34 -16.64 -16.51
C ASP A 87 1.78 -18.03 -17.01
N GLN A 88 1.45 -19.07 -16.25
CA GLN A 88 1.82 -20.44 -16.58
C GLN A 88 1.17 -20.95 -17.86
N ALA A 89 0.03 -20.38 -18.26
CA ALA A 89 -0.65 -20.71 -19.49
C ALA A 89 -0.09 -19.97 -20.72
N GLY A 90 0.96 -19.15 -20.54
CA GLY A 90 1.58 -18.37 -21.59
C GLY A 90 0.82 -17.10 -21.94
N GLN A 91 -0.19 -16.73 -21.16
CA GLN A 91 -0.95 -15.50 -21.38
C GLN A 91 -0.32 -14.32 -20.67
N GLU A 92 -0.31 -13.17 -21.36
CA GLU A 92 0.16 -11.92 -20.79
C GLU A 92 -0.89 -11.37 -19.82
N ARG A 93 -0.46 -11.08 -18.60
CA ARG A 93 -1.29 -10.52 -17.54
C ARG A 93 -0.76 -9.15 -17.12
N PHE A 94 -1.67 -8.30 -16.69
CA PHE A 94 -1.36 -6.96 -16.22
C PHE A 94 -1.79 -6.82 -14.78
N PHE A 95 -1.02 -6.09 -14.00
CA PHE A 95 -1.44 -5.70 -12.67
C PHE A 95 -0.91 -4.30 -12.35
N SER A 96 -1.61 -3.62 -11.45
CA SER A 96 -1.26 -2.28 -11.04
C SER A 96 -0.81 -2.29 -9.59
N LYS A 97 0.16 -1.46 -9.27
CA LYS A 97 0.62 -1.28 -7.89
C LYS A 97 0.89 0.19 -7.62
N VAL A 98 0.86 0.54 -6.35
CA VAL A 98 1.20 1.88 -5.87
C VAL A 98 2.62 1.82 -5.32
N MET A 99 3.47 2.70 -5.83
CA MET A 99 4.88 2.75 -5.47
C MET A 99 5.16 3.94 -4.58
N VAL A 100 5.67 3.69 -3.39
CA VAL A 100 6.16 4.74 -2.47
C VAL A 100 7.67 4.80 -2.66
N VAL A 101 8.13 5.70 -3.52
CA VAL A 101 9.50 5.68 -4.06
C VAL A 101 10.27 6.93 -3.69
N THR A 102 9.66 8.11 -3.88
CA THR A 102 10.35 9.39 -3.71
C THR A 102 10.22 9.92 -2.28
N PRO A 103 11.09 10.85 -1.86
CA PRO A 103 10.96 11.46 -0.52
C PRO A 103 9.64 12.20 -0.28
N GLY A 104 8.93 12.60 -1.35
CA GLY A 104 7.62 13.22 -1.23
C GLY A 104 6.46 12.25 -1.06
N HIS A 105 6.70 10.95 -1.24
CA HIS A 105 5.69 9.92 -1.02
C HIS A 105 5.62 9.56 0.47
N GLU A 106 4.42 9.21 0.95
CA GLU A 106 4.20 9.02 2.38
C GLU A 106 3.48 7.72 2.70
N LEU A 107 3.80 7.17 3.88
CA LEU A 107 3.03 6.11 4.54
C LEU A 107 2.83 6.54 5.98
N LYS A 108 1.57 6.58 6.42
CA LYS A 108 1.20 6.97 7.80
C LYS A 108 0.17 6.03 8.38
N ALA A 109 0.27 5.75 9.68
CA ALA A 109 -0.78 5.08 10.43
C ALA A 109 -1.77 6.12 10.95
N LEU A 110 -3.05 5.92 10.70
CA LEU A 110 -4.09 6.88 11.06
C LEU A 110 -4.84 6.53 12.36
N ASP A 111 -4.77 5.28 12.78
CA ASP A 111 -5.45 4.79 13.98
C ASP A 111 -4.48 4.58 15.16
N ARG A 112 -3.25 5.06 15.03
CA ARG A 112 -2.20 4.91 16.02
C ARG A 112 -1.78 6.28 16.53
N LYS A 113 -1.72 6.42 17.87
CA LYS A 113 -1.08 7.57 18.47
C LYS A 113 0.44 7.48 18.28
N GLU A 114 1.01 8.51 17.68
CA GLU A 114 2.45 8.66 17.69
C GLU A 114 2.93 8.95 19.11
N PRO A 115 4.11 8.45 19.50
CA PRO A 115 4.68 8.81 20.80
C PRO A 115 4.86 10.32 20.91
N GLU A 116 4.42 10.89 22.03
CA GLU A 116 4.68 12.30 22.29
C GLU A 116 6.19 12.48 22.49
N GLU A 117 6.76 13.43 21.75
CA GLU A 117 8.12 13.86 22.01
C GLU A 117 8.12 14.79 23.21
N ASP A 118 8.87 14.38 24.23
CA ASP A 118 9.10 15.22 25.41
C ASP A 118 10.21 16.24 25.13
#